data_9403bc5fef931633916282ee1205952f
#
_entry.id   9403bc5fef931633916282ee1205952f
#
_cell.length_a   1.000
_cell.length_b   1.000
_cell.length_c   1.000
_cell.angle_alpha   90.00
_cell.angle_beta   90.00
_cell.angle_gamma   90.00
#
_symmetry.space_group_name_H-M   'P 1'
#
loop_
_entity.id
_entity.type
_entity.pdbx_description
1 polymer ?
#
loop_
_entity_poly.entity_id
_entity_poly.type
_entity_poly.pdbx_seq_one_letter_code
_entity_poly.pdbx_strand_id
1 'polypeptide(L)'
;MYELVLSSTPSEVIIALLKDKQLVELHKEPKDTKFAVGDIYLGKVRKVLPSLNAAFVDVGYEKDAFLHYFDLGPQILSLNKFIKRTREGKEKTSNLLYFKGEADIEKTGAMTEVLNP
;
A
#
# COMPACT_ATOMS: atom_id res chain seq x y z
N MET A 1 35.20 -8.85 4.14
CA MET A 1 34.32 -8.23 5.16
C MET A 1 33.33 -7.33 4.44
N TYR A 2 32.04 -7.35 4.83
CA TYR A 2 31.05 -6.42 4.27
C TYR A 2 30.91 -5.20 5.20
N GLU A 3 30.80 -4.03 4.59
CA GLU A 3 30.60 -2.75 5.28
C GLU A 3 29.41 -2.02 4.64
N LEU A 4 28.51 -1.50 5.46
CA LEU A 4 27.38 -0.65 5.01
C LEU A 4 27.70 0.79 5.37
N VAL A 5 27.78 1.66 4.37
CA VAL A 5 28.04 3.08 4.53
C VAL A 5 26.78 3.86 4.21
N LEU A 6 26.33 4.68 5.15
CA LEU A 6 25.17 5.56 5.00
C LEU A 6 25.62 7.02 5.05
N SER A 7 25.27 7.78 4.02
CA SER A 7 25.49 9.22 3.96
C SER A 7 24.15 9.92 3.79
N SER A 8 23.80 10.78 4.74
CA SER A 8 22.52 11.52 4.73
C SER A 8 22.79 13.01 4.56
N THR A 9 22.24 13.57 3.48
CA THR A 9 22.21 15.03 3.22
C THR A 9 20.77 15.54 3.41
N PRO A 10 20.52 16.86 3.37
CA PRO A 10 19.15 17.40 3.40
C PRO A 10 18.26 16.90 2.24
N SER A 11 18.84 16.60 1.08
CA SER A 11 18.13 16.25 -0.15
C SER A 11 18.05 14.75 -0.45
N GLU A 12 19.02 13.97 0.03
CA GLU A 12 19.12 12.54 -0.31
C GLU A 12 19.80 11.72 0.78
N VAL A 13 19.55 10.41 0.73
CA VAL A 13 20.30 9.41 1.48
C VAL A 13 21.03 8.52 0.47
N ILE A 14 22.34 8.35 0.67
CA ILE A 14 23.17 7.44 -0.13
C ILE A 14 23.49 6.23 0.73
N ILE A 15 23.23 5.04 0.20
CA ILE A 15 23.46 3.76 0.84
C ILE A 15 24.46 3.00 -0.03
N ALA A 16 25.64 2.72 0.50
CA ALA A 16 26.68 1.98 -0.21
C ALA A 16 27.02 0.70 0.52
N LEU A 17 26.99 -0.43 -0.20
CA LEU A 17 27.51 -1.71 0.28
C LEU A 17 28.92 -1.90 -0.26
N LEU A 18 29.87 -2.07 0.64
CA LEU A 18 31.27 -2.37 0.32
C LEU A 18 31.58 -3.82 0.68
N LYS A 19 32.39 -4.47 -0.15
CA LYS A 19 33.03 -5.75 0.16
C LYS A 19 34.54 -5.56 0.04
N ASP A 20 35.26 -5.82 1.12
CA ASP A 20 36.70 -5.65 1.18
C ASP A 20 37.17 -4.26 0.66
N LYS A 21 36.44 -3.22 1.06
CA LYS A 21 36.61 -1.81 0.68
C LYS A 21 36.31 -1.49 -0.80
N GLN A 22 35.78 -2.43 -1.55
CA GLN A 22 35.31 -2.20 -2.92
C GLN A 22 33.78 -2.01 -2.94
N LEU A 23 33.33 -1.01 -3.68
CA LEU A 23 31.89 -0.74 -3.85
C LEU A 23 31.24 -1.91 -4.63
N VAL A 24 30.22 -2.54 -4.01
CA VAL A 24 29.45 -3.63 -4.61
C VAL A 24 28.09 -3.13 -5.07
N GLU A 25 27.45 -2.27 -4.25
CA GLU A 25 26.10 -1.77 -4.51
C GLU A 25 25.97 -0.34 -4.03
N LEU A 26 25.25 0.50 -4.80
CA LEU A 26 24.98 1.89 -4.47
C LEU A 26 23.52 2.22 -4.71
N HIS A 27 22.83 2.66 -3.66
CA HIS A 27 21.48 3.20 -3.72
C HIS A 27 21.48 4.68 -3.38
N LYS A 28 20.64 5.44 -4.08
CA LYS A 28 20.37 6.84 -3.80
C LYS A 28 18.87 7.02 -3.61
N GLU A 29 18.48 7.47 -2.43
CA GLU A 29 17.09 7.71 -2.06
C GLU A 29 16.87 9.22 -1.87
N PRO A 30 16.13 9.89 -2.75
CA PRO A 30 15.77 11.29 -2.53
C PRO A 30 14.84 11.40 -1.32
N LYS A 31 15.08 12.37 -0.44
CA LYS A 31 14.25 12.61 0.76
C LYS A 31 12.88 13.21 0.45
N ASP A 32 12.70 13.74 -0.74
CA ASP A 32 11.46 14.42 -1.17
C ASP A 32 10.55 13.46 -1.98
N THR A 33 10.50 12.20 -1.57
CA THR A 33 9.56 11.24 -2.16
C THR A 33 8.17 11.51 -1.62
N LYS A 34 7.27 11.95 -2.50
CA LYS A 34 5.84 12.16 -2.17
C LYS A 34 5.12 10.85 -1.80
N PHE A 35 5.73 9.71 -2.13
CA PHE A 35 5.17 8.39 -1.90
C PHE A 35 6.28 7.47 -1.36
N ALA A 36 6.11 6.99 -0.14
CA ALA A 36 7.07 6.13 0.53
C ALA A 36 6.41 4.85 1.05
N VAL A 37 7.20 3.81 1.23
CA VAL A 37 6.75 2.58 1.90
C VAL A 37 6.32 2.91 3.33
N GLY A 38 5.11 2.47 3.69
CA GLY A 38 4.50 2.77 5.00
C GLY A 38 3.50 3.92 4.98
N ASP A 39 3.44 4.71 3.90
CA ASP A 39 2.40 5.72 3.73
C ASP A 39 1.02 5.08 3.57
N ILE A 40 -0.01 5.79 4.04
CA ILE A 40 -1.42 5.35 3.95
C ILE A 40 -2.18 6.33 3.07
N TYR A 41 -2.88 5.80 2.06
CA TYR A 41 -3.67 6.57 1.11
C TYR A 41 -5.12 6.12 1.08
N LEU A 42 -6.04 7.05 0.90
CA LEU A 42 -7.41 6.75 0.51
C LEU A 42 -7.46 6.68 -1.02
N GLY A 43 -7.30 5.48 -1.56
CA GLY A 43 -7.27 5.24 -2.99
C GLY A 43 -8.67 5.03 -3.59
N LYS A 44 -8.79 5.30 -4.89
CA LYS A 44 -9.97 5.00 -5.69
C LYS A 44 -9.66 3.89 -6.68
N VAL A 45 -10.44 2.80 -6.66
CA VAL A 45 -10.29 1.72 -7.64
C VAL A 45 -10.65 2.24 -9.04
N ARG A 46 -9.69 2.16 -9.96
CA ARG A 46 -9.86 2.59 -11.36
C ARG A 46 -10.32 1.44 -12.24
N LYS A 47 -9.69 0.28 -12.07
CA LYS A 47 -9.93 -0.88 -12.92
C LYS A 47 -9.57 -2.16 -12.17
N VAL A 48 -10.42 -3.18 -12.30
CA VAL A 48 -10.11 -4.53 -11.86
C VAL A 48 -9.64 -5.36 -13.05
N LEU A 49 -8.61 -6.16 -12.86
CA LEU A 49 -7.99 -7.04 -13.86
C LEU A 49 -8.19 -8.51 -13.45
N PRO A 50 -9.29 -9.14 -13.88
CA PRO A 50 -9.59 -10.52 -13.47
C PRO A 50 -8.50 -11.53 -13.82
N SER A 51 -7.88 -11.38 -15.00
CA SER A 51 -6.83 -12.28 -15.49
C SER A 51 -5.54 -12.25 -14.63
N LEU A 52 -5.29 -11.14 -13.94
CA LEU A 52 -4.13 -10.97 -13.05
C LEU A 52 -4.52 -11.06 -11.57
N ASN A 53 -5.81 -11.25 -11.28
CA ASN A 53 -6.36 -11.18 -9.94
C ASN A 53 -5.90 -9.92 -9.17
N ALA A 54 -5.96 -8.76 -9.83
CA ALA A 54 -5.40 -7.50 -9.38
C ALA A 54 -6.31 -6.31 -9.70
N ALA A 55 -5.98 -5.14 -9.16
CA ALA A 55 -6.62 -3.88 -9.47
C ALA A 55 -5.61 -2.76 -9.65
N PHE A 56 -5.98 -1.75 -10.44
CA PHE A 56 -5.32 -0.45 -10.46
C PHE A 56 -6.08 0.52 -9.57
N VAL A 57 -5.33 1.22 -8.71
CA VAL A 57 -5.86 2.14 -7.70
C VAL A 57 -5.21 3.51 -7.87
N ASP A 58 -6.05 4.52 -8.06
CA ASP A 58 -5.61 5.91 -8.03
C ASP A 58 -5.32 6.33 -6.59
N VAL A 59 -4.09 6.66 -6.32
CA VAL A 59 -3.58 7.15 -5.03
C VAL A 59 -3.14 8.60 -5.09
N GLY A 60 -3.48 9.30 -6.18
CA GLY A 60 -3.09 10.70 -6.41
C GLY A 60 -1.68 10.87 -6.97
N TYR A 61 -1.09 9.82 -7.54
CA TYR A 61 0.18 9.84 -8.25
C TYR A 61 -0.02 9.83 -9.76
N GLU A 62 1.05 10.10 -10.53
CA GLU A 62 1.00 10.11 -12.01
C GLU A 62 0.57 8.77 -12.61
N LYS A 63 0.94 7.69 -11.93
CA LYS A 63 0.57 6.32 -12.31
C LYS A 63 -0.27 5.68 -11.22
N ASP A 64 -1.29 4.94 -11.63
CA ASP A 64 -2.09 4.16 -10.70
C ASP A 64 -1.23 3.09 -10.00
N ALA A 65 -1.50 2.89 -8.73
CA ALA A 65 -0.87 1.82 -7.95
C ALA A 65 -1.42 0.45 -8.39
N PHE A 66 -0.55 -0.54 -8.49
CA PHE A 66 -0.93 -1.93 -8.73
C PHE A 66 -1.16 -2.66 -7.41
N LEU A 67 -2.35 -3.25 -7.24
CA LEU A 67 -2.75 -3.97 -6.05
C LEU A 67 -3.13 -5.40 -6.43
N HIS A 68 -2.34 -6.39 -6.00
CA HIS A 68 -2.65 -7.79 -6.21
C HIS A 68 -3.57 -8.30 -5.11
N TYR A 69 -4.42 -9.32 -5.40
CA TYR A 69 -5.36 -9.87 -4.43
C TYR A 69 -4.65 -10.38 -3.15
N PHE A 70 -3.46 -10.97 -3.26
CA PHE A 70 -2.70 -11.47 -2.11
C PHE A 70 -2.20 -10.37 -1.17
N ASP A 71 -2.13 -9.12 -1.64
CA ASP A 71 -1.73 -7.97 -0.84
C ASP A 71 -2.90 -7.37 -0.05
N LEU A 72 -4.13 -7.80 -0.32
CA LEU A 72 -5.30 -7.39 0.46
C LEU A 72 -5.21 -7.89 1.90
N GLY A 73 -5.49 -7.02 2.85
CA GLY A 73 -5.70 -7.42 4.23
C GLY A 73 -6.95 -8.31 4.36
N PRO A 74 -6.94 -9.32 5.26
CA PRO A 74 -8.08 -10.22 5.41
C PRO A 74 -9.38 -9.49 5.74
N GLN A 75 -9.31 -8.35 6.40
CA GLN A 75 -10.45 -7.57 6.87
C GLN A 75 -10.96 -6.52 5.87
N ILE A 76 -10.56 -6.61 4.59
CA ILE A 76 -10.90 -5.61 3.56
C ILE A 76 -12.42 -5.40 3.41
N LEU A 77 -13.23 -6.45 3.55
CA LEU A 77 -14.68 -6.33 3.46
C LEU A 77 -15.26 -5.50 4.61
N SER A 78 -14.76 -5.71 5.83
CA SER A 78 -15.11 -4.92 7.00
C SER A 78 -14.72 -3.47 6.82
N LEU A 79 -13.52 -3.21 6.30
CA LEU A 79 -13.01 -1.85 6.03
C LEU A 79 -13.88 -1.14 4.98
N ASN A 80 -14.18 -1.80 3.87
CA ASN A 80 -15.03 -1.25 2.81
C ASN A 80 -16.44 -0.91 3.34
N LYS A 81 -17.02 -1.79 4.14
CA LYS A 81 -18.32 -1.55 4.78
C LYS A 81 -18.27 -0.36 5.72
N PHE A 82 -17.22 -0.24 6.53
CA PHE A 82 -17.05 0.89 7.45
C PHE A 82 -16.92 2.21 6.69
N ILE A 83 -16.06 2.27 5.67
CA ILE A 83 -15.86 3.47 4.83
C ILE A 83 -17.19 3.89 4.17
N LYS A 84 -17.90 2.92 3.58
CA LYS A 84 -19.20 3.19 2.94
C LYS A 84 -20.20 3.78 3.92
N ARG A 85 -20.37 3.20 5.10
CA ARG A 85 -21.29 3.68 6.14
C ARG A 85 -20.90 5.04 6.68
N THR A 86 -19.59 5.30 6.83
CA THR A 86 -19.09 6.61 7.26
C THR A 86 -19.39 7.69 6.21
N ARG A 87 -19.17 7.40 4.93
CA ARG A 87 -19.50 8.31 3.83
C ARG A 87 -21.02 8.61 3.72
N GLU A 88 -21.85 7.64 4.05
CA GLU A 88 -23.32 7.79 4.10
C GLU A 88 -23.82 8.49 5.38
N GLY A 89 -22.92 8.87 6.29
CA GLY A 89 -23.26 9.47 7.59
C GLY A 89 -23.91 8.51 8.58
N LYS A 90 -23.92 7.20 8.27
CA LYS A 90 -24.54 6.15 9.11
C LYS A 90 -23.61 5.62 10.19
N GLU A 91 -22.34 5.94 10.11
CA GLU A 91 -21.31 5.50 11.08
C GLU A 91 -20.39 6.67 11.42
N LYS A 92 -19.97 6.72 12.69
CA LYS A 92 -18.98 7.69 13.17
C LYS A 92 -17.68 6.95 13.47
N THR A 93 -16.54 7.59 13.23
CA THR A 93 -15.22 7.04 13.57
C THR A 93 -15.08 6.67 15.04
N SER A 94 -15.79 7.37 15.94
CA SER A 94 -15.85 7.05 17.37
C SER A 94 -16.50 5.70 17.68
N ASN A 95 -17.27 5.14 16.76
CA ASN A 95 -18.01 3.89 16.94
C ASN A 95 -17.24 2.66 16.44
N LEU A 96 -15.97 2.81 16.06
CA LEU A 96 -15.16 1.72 15.48
C LEU A 96 -15.09 0.48 16.40
N LEU A 97 -15.06 0.66 17.71
CA LEU A 97 -15.04 -0.43 18.70
C LEU A 97 -16.31 -1.29 18.71
N TYR A 98 -17.43 -0.74 18.27
CA TYR A 98 -18.74 -1.42 18.23
C TYR A 98 -19.18 -1.79 16.81
N PHE A 99 -18.31 -1.52 15.82
CA PHE A 99 -18.62 -1.81 14.44
C PHE A 99 -18.63 -3.32 14.19
N LYS A 100 -19.78 -3.83 13.71
CA LYS A 100 -19.89 -5.23 13.30
C LYS A 100 -19.33 -5.40 11.89
N GLY A 101 -18.14 -6.00 11.83
CA GLY A 101 -17.45 -6.31 10.58
C GLY A 101 -18.11 -7.41 9.76
N GLU A 102 -17.48 -7.73 8.65
CA GLU A 102 -17.77 -8.87 7.77
C GLU A 102 -16.75 -10.00 8.02
N ALA A 103 -17.00 -11.17 7.46
CA ALA A 103 -16.04 -12.26 7.49
C ALA A 103 -14.74 -11.86 6.75
N ASP A 104 -13.63 -12.39 7.22
CA ASP A 104 -12.33 -12.21 6.57
C ASP A 104 -12.34 -12.88 5.19
N ILE A 105 -11.60 -12.30 4.23
CA ILE A 105 -11.43 -12.91 2.92
C ILE A 105 -10.45 -14.06 2.96
N GLU A 106 -10.70 -15.07 2.14
CA GLU A 106 -9.75 -16.17 1.94
C GLU A 106 -8.72 -15.81 0.88
N LYS A 107 -7.50 -16.34 1.00
CA LYS A 107 -6.42 -16.09 0.03
C LYS A 107 -6.66 -16.73 -1.34
N THR A 108 -7.62 -17.62 -1.46
CA THR A 108 -8.04 -18.28 -2.72
C THR A 108 -9.13 -17.53 -3.48
N GLY A 109 -9.57 -16.37 -2.98
CA GLY A 109 -10.63 -15.57 -3.60
C GLY A 109 -10.19 -14.80 -4.84
N ALA A 110 -11.12 -14.02 -5.40
CA ALA A 110 -10.90 -13.19 -6.57
C ALA A 110 -11.08 -11.71 -6.26
N MET A 111 -10.24 -10.86 -6.89
CA MET A 111 -10.30 -9.40 -6.74
C MET A 111 -11.68 -8.83 -7.09
N THR A 112 -12.35 -9.41 -8.09
CA THR A 112 -13.70 -9.02 -8.54
C THR A 112 -14.80 -9.24 -7.50
N GLU A 113 -14.56 -10.09 -6.51
CA GLU A 113 -15.51 -10.34 -5.41
C GLU A 113 -15.39 -9.32 -4.30
N VAL A 114 -14.25 -8.61 -4.24
CA VAL A 114 -13.89 -7.73 -3.12
C VAL A 114 -13.89 -6.25 -3.51
N LEU A 115 -13.41 -5.93 -4.71
CA LEU A 115 -13.28 -4.55 -5.19
C LEU A 115 -14.02 -4.35 -6.51
N ASN A 116 -14.69 -3.20 -6.60
CA ASN A 116 -15.34 -2.69 -7.81
C ASN A 116 -14.83 -1.29 -8.09
N PRO A 117 -14.76 -0.86 -9.39
CA PRO A 117 -14.42 0.52 -9.77
C PRO A 117 -15.39 1.55 -9.22
#